data_ba3e7751c1e6c84e32712636dd711500
#
_entry.id   ba3e7751c1e6c84e32712636dd711500
#
_cell.length_a   1.000
_cell.length_b   1.000
_cell.length_c   1.000
_cell.angle_alpha   90.00
_cell.angle_beta   90.00
_cell.angle_gamma   90.00
#
_symmetry.space_group_name_H-M   'P 1'
#
loop_
_entity.id
_entity.type
_entity.pdbx_description
1 polymer ?
#
loop_
_entity_poly.entity_id
_entity_poly.type
_entity_poly.pdbx_seq_one_letter_code
_entity_poly.pdbx_strand_id
1 'polypeptide(L)'
;MRYWLGVASKDHVALGVAGGFCQLCHGKKAPLRRMERGDYILYYSPKQEFRSRRPCQAITACGVVIGDEVYQYEMFPGFVPYRRDIEWQTPVREVPLDVLRTLPGWSEVAPKLRFGQVELSPELGRGLLHVRMCCLR
;
A
#
# COMPACT_ATOMS: atom_id res chain seq x y z
N MET A 1 -13.44 2.50 -10.52
CA MET A 1 -12.68 2.14 -9.32
C MET A 1 -11.45 1.34 -9.72
N ARG A 2 -10.30 1.78 -9.27
CA ARG A 2 -9.02 1.13 -9.57
C ARG A 2 -8.41 0.54 -8.31
N TYR A 3 -7.42 -0.33 -8.52
CA TYR A 3 -6.68 -0.99 -7.45
C TYR A 3 -5.21 -0.63 -7.58
N TRP A 4 -4.64 -0.11 -6.52
CA TRP A 4 -3.26 0.37 -6.49
C TRP A 4 -2.44 -0.41 -5.46
N LEU A 5 -1.18 -0.65 -5.78
CA LEU A 5 -0.24 -1.26 -4.85
C LEU A 5 0.89 -0.26 -4.59
N GLY A 6 1.06 0.11 -3.33
CA GLY A 6 2.20 0.90 -2.89
C GLY A 6 3.24 0.02 -2.23
N VAL A 7 4.49 0.48 -2.19
CA VAL A 7 5.60 -0.27 -1.59
C VAL A 7 6.22 0.57 -0.48
N ALA A 8 6.23 0.04 0.72
CA ALA A 8 6.85 0.68 1.88
C ALA A 8 7.16 -0.36 2.95
N SER A 9 8.15 -0.08 3.80
CA SER A 9 8.44 -0.94 4.94
C SER A 9 7.25 -0.99 5.89
N LYS A 10 7.14 -2.09 6.64
CA LYS A 10 5.99 -2.32 7.51
C LYS A 10 5.84 -1.25 8.59
N ASP A 11 6.94 -0.78 9.17
CA ASP A 11 6.90 0.30 10.16
C ASP A 11 6.34 1.60 9.57
N HIS A 12 6.70 1.91 8.33
CA HIS A 12 6.19 3.08 7.64
C HIS A 12 4.69 2.94 7.35
N VAL A 13 4.26 1.77 6.91
CA VAL A 13 2.84 1.48 6.69
C VAL A 13 2.04 1.64 7.97
N ALA A 14 2.58 1.18 9.10
CA ALA A 14 1.92 1.28 10.40
C ALA A 14 1.64 2.74 10.79
N LEU A 15 2.54 3.65 10.48
CA LEU A 15 2.32 5.09 10.72
C LEU A 15 1.14 5.61 9.90
N GLY A 16 1.06 5.22 8.64
CA GLY A 16 -0.05 5.62 7.77
C GLY A 16 -1.38 5.05 8.23
N VAL A 17 -1.39 3.80 8.63
CA VAL A 17 -2.61 3.16 9.13
C VAL A 17 -3.11 3.84 10.40
N ALA A 18 -2.20 4.14 11.33
CA ALA A 18 -2.55 4.83 12.56
C ALA A 18 -3.05 6.25 12.31
N GLY A 19 -2.49 6.93 11.33
CA GLY A 19 -2.83 8.33 11.03
C GLY A 19 -3.91 8.53 9.97
N GLY A 20 -4.37 7.47 9.31
CA GLY A 20 -5.41 7.57 8.28
C GLY A 20 -4.94 8.16 6.96
N PHE A 21 -3.68 7.92 6.58
CA PHE A 21 -3.11 8.47 5.35
C PHE A 21 -2.18 7.48 4.66
N CYS A 22 -1.82 7.78 3.41
CA CYS A 22 -0.72 7.10 2.73
C CYS A 22 0.31 8.10 2.20
N GLN A 23 1.55 7.64 2.11
CA GLN A 23 2.67 8.30 1.44
C GLN A 23 3.30 7.27 0.51
N LEU A 24 3.67 7.69 -0.69
CA LEU A 24 4.22 6.81 -1.71
C LEU A 24 5.50 7.40 -2.29
N CYS A 25 6.42 6.53 -2.72
CA CYS A 25 7.62 6.94 -3.44
C CYS A 25 8.40 8.04 -2.71
N HIS A 26 8.65 7.87 -1.42
CA HIS A 26 9.38 8.83 -0.57
C HIS A 26 8.67 10.19 -0.44
N GLY A 27 7.34 10.18 -0.42
CA GLY A 27 6.56 11.40 -0.19
C GLY A 27 6.35 12.26 -1.42
N LYS A 28 6.44 11.68 -2.62
CA LYS A 28 6.19 12.40 -3.86
C LYS A 28 4.70 12.63 -4.09
N LYS A 29 4.38 13.73 -4.78
CA LYS A 29 3.00 14.13 -5.08
C LYS A 29 2.36 13.29 -6.18
N ALA A 30 3.09 13.02 -7.26
CA ALA A 30 2.54 12.41 -8.47
C ALA A 30 1.85 11.06 -8.23
N PRO A 31 2.45 10.10 -7.48
CA PRO A 31 1.78 8.82 -7.25
C PRO A 31 0.44 8.98 -6.54
N LEU A 32 0.34 9.91 -5.60
CA LEU A 32 -0.89 10.15 -4.86
C LEU A 32 -1.98 10.76 -5.74
N ARG A 33 -1.58 11.60 -6.68
CA ARG A 33 -2.53 12.25 -7.60
C ARG A 33 -3.11 11.29 -8.64
N ARG A 34 -2.43 10.18 -8.92
CA ARG A 34 -2.93 9.16 -9.86
C ARG A 34 -4.16 8.45 -9.34
N MET A 35 -4.31 8.37 -8.02
CA MET A 35 -5.44 7.68 -7.40
C MET A 35 -6.66 8.61 -7.37
N GLU A 36 -7.84 8.01 -7.46
CA GLU A 36 -9.12 8.71 -7.33
C GLU A 36 -9.81 8.28 -6.05
N ARG A 37 -10.65 9.18 -5.53
CA ARG A 37 -11.50 8.85 -4.39
C ARG A 37 -12.33 7.61 -4.71
N GLY A 38 -12.34 6.65 -3.79
CA GLY A 38 -13.01 5.37 -3.98
C GLY A 38 -12.12 4.27 -4.50
N ASP A 39 -10.90 4.58 -4.96
CA ASP A 39 -9.93 3.56 -5.36
C ASP A 39 -9.44 2.80 -4.15
N TYR A 40 -9.06 1.53 -4.37
CA TYR A 40 -8.38 0.73 -3.34
C TYR A 40 -6.87 0.98 -3.39
N ILE A 41 -6.26 1.00 -2.22
CA ILE A 41 -4.81 1.03 -2.06
C ILE A 41 -4.40 -0.11 -1.12
N LEU A 42 -3.44 -0.93 -1.57
CA LEU A 42 -2.83 -1.95 -0.75
C LEU A 42 -1.35 -1.65 -0.64
N TYR A 43 -0.74 -1.97 0.50
CA TYR A 43 0.68 -1.86 0.69
C TYR A 43 1.35 -3.22 0.64
N TYR A 44 2.40 -3.33 -0.15
CA TYR A 44 3.35 -4.43 -0.08
C TYR A 44 4.58 -3.97 0.68
N SER A 45 4.97 -4.71 1.71
CA SER A 45 6.14 -4.40 2.52
C SER A 45 7.22 -5.43 2.28
N PRO A 46 8.33 -5.04 1.61
CA PRO A 46 9.44 -5.97 1.39
C PRO A 46 10.19 -6.29 2.68
N LYS A 47 10.18 -5.38 3.65
CA LYS A 47 10.91 -5.53 4.90
C LYS A 47 10.14 -4.95 6.08
N GLN A 48 10.56 -5.32 7.30
CA GLN A 48 9.91 -4.92 8.54
C GLN A 48 10.12 -3.44 8.85
N GLU A 49 11.35 -2.96 8.77
CA GLU A 49 11.70 -1.58 9.05
C GLU A 49 12.49 -0.97 7.89
N PHE A 50 12.36 0.34 7.73
CA PHE A 50 13.05 1.07 6.66
C PHE A 50 14.57 0.88 6.73
N ARG A 51 15.13 0.91 7.94
CA ARG A 51 16.59 0.84 8.15
C ARG A 51 17.10 -0.56 8.48
N SER A 52 16.31 -1.59 8.24
CA SER A 52 16.72 -2.96 8.51
C SER A 52 16.67 -3.79 7.25
N ARG A 53 17.26 -4.99 7.31
CA ARG A 53 17.17 -5.97 6.22
C ARG A 53 16.24 -7.12 6.57
N ARG A 54 15.52 -7.03 7.69
CA ARG A 54 14.60 -8.09 8.09
C ARG A 54 13.47 -8.17 7.06
N PRO A 55 13.28 -9.31 6.39
CA PRO A 55 12.24 -9.42 5.39
C PRO A 55 10.85 -9.42 6.01
N CYS A 56 9.90 -8.87 5.29
CA CYS A 56 8.47 -9.02 5.56
C CYS A 56 7.80 -9.72 4.39
N GLN A 57 7.94 -9.18 3.19
CA GLN A 57 7.46 -9.77 1.95
C GLN A 57 5.99 -10.16 2.02
N ALA A 58 5.16 -9.19 2.33
CA ALA A 58 3.72 -9.42 2.51
C ALA A 58 2.93 -8.16 2.16
N ILE A 59 1.65 -8.37 1.80
CA ILE A 59 0.68 -7.28 1.82
C ILE A 59 0.40 -6.98 3.29
N THR A 60 0.60 -5.72 3.70
CA THR A 60 0.52 -5.34 5.11
C THR A 60 -0.62 -4.39 5.43
N ALA A 61 -1.28 -3.84 4.44
CA ALA A 61 -2.46 -3.00 4.67
C ALA A 61 -3.33 -2.92 3.42
N CYS A 62 -4.61 -2.62 3.64
CA CYS A 62 -5.57 -2.38 2.57
C CYS A 62 -6.53 -1.29 3.01
N GLY A 63 -6.84 -0.36 2.13
CA GLY A 63 -7.77 0.72 2.42
C GLY A 63 -8.39 1.31 1.17
N VAL A 64 -9.20 2.34 1.38
CA VAL A 64 -9.91 3.05 0.32
C VAL A 64 -9.52 4.52 0.38
N VAL A 65 -9.24 5.11 -0.78
CA VAL A 65 -8.95 6.54 -0.88
C VAL A 65 -10.23 7.32 -0.58
N ILE A 66 -10.20 8.13 0.48
CA ILE A 66 -11.35 8.96 0.88
C ILE A 66 -11.10 10.45 0.70
N GLY A 67 -9.83 10.86 0.64
CA GLY A 67 -9.48 12.27 0.46
C GLY A 67 -9.53 12.70 -0.99
N ASP A 68 -10.04 13.91 -1.23
CA ASP A 68 -10.06 14.50 -2.57
C ASP A 68 -8.73 15.18 -2.90
N GLU A 69 -7.96 15.55 -1.89
CA GLU A 69 -6.75 16.35 -2.04
C GLU A 69 -5.50 15.60 -1.64
N VAL A 70 -4.41 15.95 -2.31
CA VAL A 70 -3.06 15.59 -1.91
C VAL A 70 -2.49 16.79 -1.17
N TYR A 71 -1.98 16.57 0.05
CA TYR A 71 -1.49 17.65 0.89
C TYR A 71 -0.13 17.31 1.48
N GLN A 72 0.57 18.34 1.96
CA GLN A 72 1.86 18.17 2.61
C GLN A 72 1.70 18.18 4.12
N TYR A 73 2.53 17.40 4.78
CA TYR A 73 2.56 17.36 6.25
C TYR A 73 4.02 17.25 6.70
N GLU A 74 4.45 18.16 7.56
CA GLU A 74 5.81 18.12 8.10
C GLU A 74 5.89 17.03 9.18
N MET A 75 6.60 15.94 8.89
CA MET A 75 6.78 14.83 9.83
C MET A 75 7.84 15.16 10.88
N PHE A 76 8.91 15.81 10.45
CA PHE A 76 9.98 16.32 11.30
C PHE A 76 10.64 17.46 10.55
N PRO A 77 11.41 18.34 11.24
CA PRO A 77 11.99 19.51 10.59
C PRO A 77 12.77 19.15 9.33
N GLY A 78 12.39 19.77 8.21
CA GLY A 78 13.04 19.57 6.92
C GLY A 78 12.47 18.43 6.08
N PHE A 79 11.54 17.63 6.60
CA PHE A 79 10.89 16.58 5.81
C PHE A 79 9.38 16.80 5.75
N VAL A 80 8.91 17.23 4.56
CA VAL A 80 7.51 17.62 4.33
C VAL A 80 6.93 16.81 3.17
N PRO A 81 6.67 15.51 3.38
CA PRO A 81 6.14 14.65 2.32
C PRO A 81 4.69 14.99 1.97
N TYR A 82 4.28 14.57 0.78
CA TYR A 82 2.87 14.61 0.40
C TYR A 82 2.13 13.40 0.94
N ARG A 83 0.86 13.62 1.28
CA ARG A 83 -0.04 12.60 1.83
C ARG A 83 -1.40 12.67 1.17
N ARG A 84 -2.14 11.57 1.28
CA ARG A 84 -3.53 11.49 0.89
C ARG A 84 -4.29 10.68 1.93
N ASP A 85 -5.51 11.09 2.26
CA ASP A 85 -6.29 10.43 3.30
C ASP A 85 -6.86 9.11 2.80
N ILE A 86 -6.74 8.11 3.66
CA ILE A 86 -7.15 6.73 3.39
C ILE A 86 -7.98 6.23 4.57
N GLU A 87 -9.06 5.53 4.26
CA GLU A 87 -9.77 4.73 5.26
C GLU A 87 -9.19 3.32 5.22
N TRP A 88 -8.36 3.01 6.22
CA TRP A 88 -7.70 1.71 6.30
C TRP A 88 -8.62 0.68 6.94
N GLN A 89 -8.59 -0.53 6.41
CA GLN A 89 -9.31 -1.65 6.99
C GLN A 89 -8.54 -2.20 8.19
N THR A 90 -9.23 -2.36 9.31
CA THR A 90 -8.66 -2.91 10.55
C THR A 90 -9.56 -4.03 11.05
N PRO A 91 -8.99 -5.04 11.73
CA PRO A 91 -7.55 -5.23 11.98
C PRO A 91 -6.75 -5.47 10.70
N VAL A 92 -5.47 -5.11 10.74
CA VAL A 92 -4.57 -5.35 9.62
C VAL A 92 -4.31 -6.85 9.51
N ARG A 93 -4.42 -7.36 8.28
CA ARG A 93 -4.16 -8.76 7.97
C ARG A 93 -3.11 -8.83 6.88
N GLU A 94 -2.09 -9.65 7.10
CA GLU A 94 -1.01 -9.80 6.15
C GLU A 94 -1.31 -10.95 5.18
N VAL A 95 -0.92 -10.74 3.93
CA VAL A 95 -0.94 -11.79 2.91
C VAL A 95 0.51 -12.04 2.51
N PRO A 96 1.08 -13.19 2.91
CA PRO A 96 2.50 -13.46 2.66
C PRO A 96 2.80 -13.77 1.21
N LEU A 97 4.08 -13.67 0.85
CA LEU A 97 4.54 -13.81 -0.53
C LEU A 97 4.18 -15.17 -1.15
N ASP A 98 4.25 -16.26 -0.38
CA ASP A 98 3.90 -17.58 -0.88
C ASP A 98 2.43 -17.65 -1.33
N VAL A 99 1.54 -16.95 -0.64
CA VAL A 99 0.14 -16.84 -1.06
C VAL A 99 0.02 -15.93 -2.28
N LEU A 100 0.73 -14.81 -2.30
CA LEU A 100 0.71 -13.89 -3.45
C LEU A 100 1.12 -14.58 -4.74
N ARG A 101 2.11 -15.45 -4.68
CA ARG A 101 2.61 -16.19 -5.84
C ARG A 101 1.58 -17.15 -6.44
N THR A 102 0.53 -17.48 -5.70
CA THR A 102 -0.54 -18.34 -6.22
C THR A 102 -1.60 -17.56 -7.00
N LEU A 103 -1.58 -16.23 -6.92
CA LEU A 103 -2.60 -15.40 -7.54
C LEU A 103 -2.26 -15.10 -9.00
N PRO A 104 -3.22 -15.27 -9.92
CA PRO A 104 -3.01 -14.87 -11.31
C PRO A 104 -2.69 -13.39 -11.43
N GLY A 105 -1.64 -13.07 -12.18
CA GLY A 105 -1.21 -11.69 -12.39
C GLY A 105 -0.12 -11.20 -11.46
N TRP A 106 0.14 -11.90 -10.34
CA TRP A 106 1.19 -11.46 -9.42
C TRP A 106 2.58 -11.44 -10.08
N SER A 107 2.87 -12.43 -10.92
CA SER A 107 4.16 -12.49 -11.61
C SER A 107 4.43 -11.28 -12.51
N GLU A 108 3.40 -10.62 -13.00
CA GLU A 108 3.52 -9.40 -13.81
C GLU A 108 3.77 -8.17 -12.95
N VAL A 109 3.29 -8.18 -11.70
CA VAL A 109 3.43 -7.08 -10.76
C VAL A 109 4.79 -7.11 -10.06
N ALA A 110 5.27 -8.28 -9.70
CA ALA A 110 6.48 -8.43 -8.89
C ALA A 110 7.69 -7.64 -9.44
N PRO A 111 8.00 -7.66 -10.75
CA PRO A 111 9.12 -6.86 -11.27
C PRO A 111 8.90 -5.35 -11.19
N LYS A 112 7.66 -4.90 -11.03
CA LYS A 112 7.30 -3.48 -10.98
C LYS A 112 7.30 -2.89 -9.58
N LEU A 113 7.50 -3.72 -8.55
CA LEU A 113 7.50 -3.25 -7.16
C LEU A 113 8.56 -2.18 -6.92
N ARG A 114 9.67 -2.23 -7.66
CA ARG A 114 10.75 -1.23 -7.60
C ARG A 114 10.29 0.19 -7.92
N PHE A 115 9.17 0.34 -8.62
CA PHE A 115 8.64 1.67 -8.97
C PHE A 115 7.90 2.34 -7.79
N GLY A 116 7.62 1.62 -6.72
CA GLY A 116 6.97 2.18 -5.54
C GLY A 116 5.45 2.28 -5.62
N GLN A 117 4.91 2.29 -6.81
CA GLN A 117 3.46 2.29 -7.05
C GLN A 117 3.16 1.54 -8.35
N VAL A 118 2.18 0.67 -8.29
CA VAL A 118 1.73 -0.11 -9.45
C VAL A 118 0.21 -0.11 -9.47
N GLU A 119 -0.36 0.12 -10.65
CA GLU A 119 -1.79 -0.12 -10.83
C GLU A 119 -2.00 -1.62 -11.08
N LEU A 120 -2.92 -2.23 -10.33
CA LEU A 120 -3.23 -3.64 -10.44
C LEU A 120 -4.38 -3.85 -11.44
N SER A 121 -4.35 -5.00 -12.13
CA SER A 121 -5.53 -5.40 -12.89
C SER A 121 -6.72 -5.58 -11.95
N PRO A 122 -7.95 -5.34 -12.39
CA PRO A 122 -9.13 -5.58 -11.54
C PRO A 122 -9.20 -7.02 -11.03
N GLU A 123 -8.77 -7.98 -11.83
CA GLU A 123 -8.76 -9.38 -11.45
C GLU A 123 -7.82 -9.63 -10.26
N LEU A 124 -6.58 -9.15 -10.34
CA LEU A 124 -5.61 -9.30 -9.25
C LEU A 124 -6.05 -8.52 -8.01
N GLY A 125 -6.57 -7.29 -8.21
CA GLY A 125 -7.06 -6.49 -7.10
C GLY A 125 -8.18 -7.19 -6.34
N ARG A 126 -9.17 -7.71 -7.03
CA ARG A 126 -10.25 -8.47 -6.39
C ARG A 126 -9.74 -9.75 -5.73
N GLY A 127 -8.78 -10.44 -6.37
CA GLY A 127 -8.19 -11.64 -5.81
C GLY A 127 -7.47 -11.36 -4.49
N LEU A 128 -6.72 -10.28 -4.42
CA LEU A 128 -6.03 -9.87 -3.19
C LEU A 128 -7.03 -9.55 -2.07
N LEU A 129 -8.08 -8.82 -2.37
CA LEU A 129 -9.11 -8.51 -1.37
C LEU A 129 -9.80 -9.77 -0.88
N HIS A 130 -10.10 -10.70 -1.77
CA HIS A 130 -10.74 -11.96 -1.42
C HIS A 130 -9.86 -12.82 -0.50
N VAL A 131 -8.60 -13.00 -0.86
CA VAL A 131 -7.64 -13.78 -0.07
C VAL A 131 -7.47 -13.16 1.31
N ARG A 132 -7.37 -11.84 1.38
CA ARG A 132 -7.24 -11.13 2.63
C ARG A 132 -8.43 -11.37 3.54
N MET A 133 -9.64 -11.36 3.01
CA MET A 133 -10.84 -11.65 3.78
C MET A 133 -10.87 -13.10 4.27
N CYS A 134 -10.44 -14.05 3.45
CA CYS A 134 -10.38 -15.45 3.84
C CYS A 134 -9.37 -15.67 4.97
N CYS A 135 -8.28 -14.94 5.01
CA CYS A 135 -7.29 -15.01 6.08
C CYS A 135 -7.79 -14.46 7.42
N LEU A 136 -8.97 -13.84 7.44
CA LEU A 136 -9.58 -13.30 8.65
C LEU A 136 -10.19 -14.37 9.57
N ARG A 137 -10.20 -15.60 9.14
CA ARG A 137 -10.81 -16.71 9.89
C ARG A 137 -9.82 -17.46 10.75
#